data_3c7657b361eefd960753b000e73d9d53
#
_entry.id   3c7657b361eefd960753b000e73d9d53
#
_cell.length_a   1.000
_cell.length_b   1.000
_cell.length_c   1.000
_cell.angle_alpha   90.00
_cell.angle_beta   90.00
_cell.angle_gamma   90.00
#
_symmetry.space_group_name_H-M   'P 1'
#
loop_
_entity.id
_entity.type
_entity.pdbx_description
1 polymer ?
#
loop_
_entity_poly.entity_id
_entity_poly.type
_entity_poly.pdbx_seq_one_letter_code
_entity_poly.pdbx_strand_id
1 'polypeptide(L)' 'MQHGQRIYPVKVDALGGITLPLEIRERHRIASGDTLILVDDADGLHLRKLEAGASADSD' A
#
# COMPACT_ATOMS: atom_id res chain seq x y z
N MET A 1 -22.32 9.52 -1.76
CA MET A 1 -21.67 9.75 -1.88
C MET A 1 -20.60 9.36 -2.08
N GLN A 2 -20.05 9.29 -2.47
CA GLN A 2 -19.08 8.89 -2.66
C GLN A 2 -18.10 9.37 -2.18
N HIS A 3 -17.37 8.99 -1.72
CA HIS A 3 -16.41 9.43 -1.31
C HIS A 3 -15.44 9.50 -2.05
N GLY A 4 -15.01 10.01 -2.45
CA GLY A 4 -14.07 10.18 -3.29
C GLY A 4 -12.98 9.28 -3.28
N GLN A 5 -12.51 8.91 -4.42
CA GLN A 5 -11.38 8.16 -4.58
C GLN A 5 -10.29 9.11 -4.91
N ARG A 6 -9.10 8.89 -4.44
CA ARG A 6 -7.94 9.68 -4.80
C ARG A 6 -7.03 8.84 -5.66
N ILE A 7 -6.53 9.44 -6.72
CA ILE A 7 -5.72 8.72 -7.68
C ILE A 7 -4.31 9.30 -7.66
N TYR A 8 -3.34 8.44 -7.45
CA TYR A 8 -1.95 8.87 -7.38
C TYR A 8 -1.15 8.10 -8.40
N PRO A 9 -0.70 8.73 -9.47
CA PRO A 9 0.12 8.03 -10.44
C PRO A 9 1.50 7.76 -9.83
N VAL A 10 1.97 6.56 -9.97
CA VAL A 10 3.24 6.16 -9.42
C VAL A 10 4.02 5.47 -10.52
N LYS A 11 5.25 5.89 -10.72
CA LYS A 11 6.07 5.30 -11.76
C LYS A 11 6.91 4.18 -11.23
N VAL A 12 7.09 3.17 -12.04
CA VAL A 12 7.94 2.05 -11.70
C VAL A 12 9.34 2.36 -12.23
N ASP A 13 10.34 2.25 -11.39
CA ASP A 13 11.69 2.57 -11.83
C ASP A 13 12.36 1.37 -12.50
N ALA A 14 13.62 1.52 -12.86
CA ALA A 14 14.29 0.51 -13.65
C ALA A 14 14.46 -0.82 -12.92
N LEU A 15 14.42 -0.79 -11.64
CA LEU A 15 14.57 -2.01 -10.85
C LEU A 15 13.23 -2.60 -10.45
N GLY A 16 12.15 -2.03 -10.91
CA GLY A 16 10.83 -2.52 -10.57
C GLY A 16 10.28 -1.94 -9.28
N GLY A 17 10.91 -0.91 -8.76
CA GLY A 17 10.45 -0.32 -7.52
C GLY A 17 9.54 0.86 -7.75
N ILE A 18 8.81 1.21 -6.73
CA ILE A 18 7.99 2.42 -6.76
C ILE A 18 8.20 3.19 -5.48
N THR A 19 7.89 4.47 -5.55
CA THR A 19 7.93 5.31 -4.36
C THR A 19 6.50 5.72 -4.04
N LEU A 20 6.09 5.46 -2.83
CA LEU A 20 4.74 5.84 -2.43
C LEU A 20 4.72 7.34 -2.14
N PRO A 21 3.68 8.04 -2.58
CA PRO A 21 3.57 9.46 -2.27
C PRO A 21 3.53 9.70 -0.76
N LEU A 22 4.10 10.81 -0.37
CA LEU A 22 4.15 11.15 1.05
C LEU A 22 2.76 11.18 1.67
N GLU A 23 1.81 11.72 0.94
CA GLU A 23 0.46 11.83 1.44
C GLU A 23 -0.13 10.46 1.77
N ILE A 24 0.16 9.46 0.94
CA ILE A 24 -0.32 8.11 1.19
C ILE A 24 0.38 7.52 2.40
N ARG A 25 1.68 7.75 2.51
CA ARG A 25 2.42 7.22 3.65
C ARG A 25 1.91 7.79 4.95
N GLU A 26 1.59 9.07 4.95
CA GLU A 26 1.09 9.68 6.18
C GLU A 26 -0.31 9.21 6.52
N ARG A 27 -1.16 9.12 5.52
CA ARG A 27 -2.52 8.72 5.77
C ARG A 27 -2.62 7.31 6.32
N HIS A 28 -1.77 6.42 5.84
CA HIS A 28 -1.83 5.04 6.26
C HIS A 28 -0.73 4.68 7.25
N ARG A 29 0.01 5.68 7.70
CA ARG A 29 1.05 5.50 8.71
C ARG A 29 2.09 4.50 8.29
N ILE A 30 2.55 4.64 7.08
CA ILE A 30 3.56 3.77 6.52
C ILE A 30 4.92 4.42 6.74
N ALA A 31 5.78 3.73 7.44
CA ALA A 31 7.09 4.25 7.77
C ALA A 31 8.18 3.33 7.25
N SER A 32 9.38 3.83 7.29
CA SER A 32 10.52 3.04 6.87
C SER A 32 10.57 1.76 7.68
N GLY A 33 10.79 0.67 7.00
CA GLY A 33 10.84 -0.62 7.67
C GLY A 33 9.52 -1.35 7.76
N ASP A 34 8.43 -0.66 7.47
CA ASP A 34 7.14 -1.32 7.47
C ASP A 34 7.05 -2.30 6.32
N THR A 35 6.24 -3.31 6.48
CA THR A 35 6.02 -4.29 5.43
C THR A 35 4.67 -4.05 4.80
N LEU A 36 4.65 -4.04 3.49
CA LEU A 36 3.38 -3.93 2.76
C LEU A 36 3.09 -5.25 2.11
N ILE A 37 1.83 -5.58 2.04
CA ILE A 37 1.39 -6.81 1.42
C ILE A 37 0.80 -6.47 0.07
N LEU A 38 1.33 -7.11 -0.96
CA LEU A 38 0.84 -6.91 -2.30
C LEU A 38 0.00 -8.13 -2.65
N VAL A 39 -1.26 -7.91 -2.93
CA VAL A 39 -2.17 -8.98 -3.26
C VAL A 39 -2.43 -8.94 -4.76
N ASP A 40 -2.11 -10.02 -5.42
CA ASP A 40 -2.27 -10.11 -6.86
C ASP A 40 -3.42 -11.07 -7.13
N ASP A 41 -4.51 -10.58 -7.63
CA ASP A 41 -5.64 -11.45 -7.90
C ASP A 41 -6.28 -11.07 -9.23
N ALA A 42 -7.41 -11.69 -9.53
CA ALA A 42 -8.03 -11.50 -10.82
C ALA A 42 -8.47 -10.07 -11.08
N ASP A 43 -8.73 -9.33 -10.04
CA ASP A 43 -9.15 -7.95 -10.21
C ASP A 43 -7.99 -6.99 -10.34
N GLY A 44 -6.80 -7.43 -10.06
CA GLY A 44 -5.63 -6.57 -10.17
C GLY A 44 -4.78 -6.63 -8.94
N LEU A 45 -4.05 -5.57 -8.70
CA LEU A 45 -3.13 -5.52 -7.59
C LEU A 45 -3.69 -4.63 -6.49
N HIS A 46 -3.54 -5.11 -5.27
CA HIS A 46 -3.95 -4.33 -4.11
C HIS A 46 -2.79 -4.29 -3.13
N LEU A 47 -2.61 -3.16 -2.51
CA LEU A 47 -1.49 -2.98 -1.61
C LEU A 47 -2.04 -2.54 -0.26
N ARG A 48 -1.59 -3.17 0.82
CA ARG A 48 -2.00 -2.74 2.12
C ARG A 48 -0.90 -2.95 3.13
N LYS A 49 -0.98 -2.25 4.24
CA LYS A 49 0.04 -2.33 5.24
C LYS A 49 -0.18 -3.54 6.14
N LEU A 50 0.89 -4.24 6.43
CA LEU A 50 0.84 -5.32 7.38
C LEU A 50 0.91 -4.73 8.77
N GLU A 51 -0.15 -4.92 9.54
CA GLU A 51 -0.18 -4.38 10.88
C GLU A 51 0.49 -5.35 11.82
N ALA A 52 1.46 -4.85 12.53
CA ALA A 52 2.17 -5.69 13.45
C ALA A 52 1.23 -6.23 14.49
N GLY A 53 1.27 -7.48 14.69
CA GLY A 53 0.46 -8.09 15.71
C GLY A 53 -0.95 -8.32 15.30
N ALA A 54 -1.48 -7.53 14.45
CA ALA A 54 -2.84 -7.71 14.13
C ALA A 54 -3.01 -8.82 13.18
N SER A 55 -2.25 -8.82 12.21
CA SER A 55 -2.49 -9.75 11.25
C SER A 55 -2.11 -11.06 11.67
N ALA A 56 -1.16 -11.08 12.40
CA ALA A 56 -0.63 -12.30 12.61
C ALA A 56 -1.59 -13.23 13.09
N ASP A 57 -2.38 -12.88 13.71
CA ASP A 57 -3.04 -13.77 14.11
C ASP A 57 -4.19 -13.91 13.69
N SER A 58 -4.47 -13.53 13.31
CA SER A 58 -5.55 -13.62 12.90
C SER A 58 -5.94 -14.60 12.36
N ASP A 59 -5.63 -15.10 12.52
CA ASP A 59 -5.83 -15.86 12.03
C ASP A 59 -6.16 -16.26 11.94
#